data_70807b66fb286f0054eb4711cfb8674d
#
_entry.id   70807b66fb286f0054eb4711cfb8674d
#
_cell.length_a   1.000
_cell.length_b   1.000
_cell.length_c   1.000
_cell.angle_alpha   90.00
_cell.angle_beta   90.00
_cell.angle_gamma   90.00
#
_symmetry.space_group_name_H-M   'P 1'
#
loop_
_entity.id
_entity.type
_entity.pdbx_description
1 polymer ?
#
loop_
_entity_poly.entity_id
_entity_poly.type
_entity_poly.pdbx_seq_one_letter_code
_entity_poly.pdbx_strand_id
1 'polypeptide(L)'
;MTRNKKNYNKNNRNKNKRHKNRNKNNKRKTNHVFIPKFHWNQNQGIAGRFAGVLEINEKGWGLIRKLDHEFSYHPKDPFLKPDEVKELDLRQGLIIEGEFEEDHQGNRHVASVDSINHQSLETWVKCSKFERQTPIMPIDWIRLGDRAQDTEMRVIDLVAPIGKGQRALIVAPPRTGKTVLL
;
A
#
# COMPACT_ATOMS: atom_id res chain seq x y z
N MET A 1 -60.91 42.29 28.21
CA MET A 1 -60.71 40.89 28.69
C MET A 1 -59.55 40.33 28.04
N THR A 2 -58.45 40.39 28.74
CA THR A 2 -57.14 39.82 28.43
C THR A 2 -57.10 38.36 28.87
N ARG A 3 -56.68 37.42 27.97
CA ARG A 3 -55.97 36.18 28.40
C ARG A 3 -55.54 35.32 27.20
N ASN A 4 -54.24 34.88 27.29
CA ASN A 4 -53.61 33.73 26.66
C ASN A 4 -52.99 33.89 25.27
N LYS A 5 -51.86 34.56 25.24
CA LYS A 5 -50.76 34.27 24.29
C LYS A 5 -49.46 34.02 25.06
N LYS A 6 -49.29 32.85 25.69
CA LYS A 6 -48.01 32.43 26.26
C LYS A 6 -48.02 30.91 26.47
N ASN A 7 -48.00 30.10 25.43
CA ASN A 7 -47.65 28.67 25.61
C ASN A 7 -47.23 27.90 24.33
N TYR A 8 -46.91 28.60 23.24
CA TYR A 8 -46.59 27.89 21.98
C TYR A 8 -45.11 27.79 21.62
N ASN A 9 -44.20 28.31 22.45
CA ASN A 9 -42.79 28.43 22.03
C ASN A 9 -41.78 27.58 22.86
N LYS A 10 -42.23 26.66 23.71
CA LYS A 10 -41.29 25.79 24.47
C LYS A 10 -41.01 24.43 23.87
N ASN A 11 -41.84 23.93 22.94
CA ASN A 11 -41.66 22.56 22.42
C ASN A 11 -40.82 22.47 21.16
N ASN A 12 -40.44 23.58 20.53
CA ASN A 12 -39.64 23.52 19.29
C ASN A 12 -38.13 23.63 19.50
N ARG A 13 -37.68 23.97 20.70
CA ARG A 13 -36.23 24.03 20.98
C ARG A 13 -35.58 22.66 21.29
N ASN A 14 -36.37 21.64 21.64
CA ASN A 14 -35.83 20.34 21.98
C ASN A 14 -35.73 19.35 20.80
N LYS A 15 -36.40 19.64 19.66
CA LYS A 15 -36.28 18.74 18.48
C LYS A 15 -34.98 18.96 17.68
N ASN A 16 -34.43 20.17 17.70
CA ASN A 16 -33.20 20.46 16.96
C ASN A 16 -31.90 20.02 17.69
N LYS A 17 -31.98 19.71 18.99
CA LYS A 17 -30.79 19.17 19.71
C LYS A 17 -30.57 17.66 19.52
N ARG A 18 -31.61 16.90 19.16
CA ARG A 18 -31.47 15.44 18.93
C ARG A 18 -30.91 15.06 17.57
N HIS A 19 -30.97 15.94 16.57
CA HIS A 19 -30.41 15.67 15.22
C HIS A 19 -28.94 16.02 15.07
N LYS A 20 -28.37 16.86 15.94
CA LYS A 20 -26.94 17.21 15.86
C LYS A 20 -25.98 16.18 16.46
N ASN A 21 -26.49 15.22 17.27
CA ASN A 21 -25.62 14.22 17.91
C ASN A 21 -25.54 12.87 17.19
N ARG A 22 -26.21 12.68 16.05
CA ARG A 22 -26.16 11.40 15.31
C ARG A 22 -25.05 11.35 14.23
N ASN A 23 -24.38 12.47 13.94
CA ASN A 23 -23.37 12.53 12.87
C ASN A 23 -21.92 12.60 13.36
N LYS A 24 -21.66 12.34 14.66
CA LYS A 24 -20.28 12.41 15.20
C LYS A 24 -19.55 11.07 15.34
N ASN A 25 -20.21 9.94 15.09
CA ASN A 25 -19.59 8.62 15.37
C ASN A 25 -19.31 7.75 14.14
N ASN A 26 -19.32 8.32 12.93
CA ASN A 26 -18.90 7.58 11.74
C ASN A 26 -17.60 8.14 11.14
N LYS A 27 -16.66 8.59 11.98
CA LYS A 27 -15.26 8.60 11.58
C LYS A 27 -14.84 7.13 11.51
N ARG A 28 -14.77 6.61 10.27
CA ARG A 28 -14.06 5.38 9.95
C ARG A 28 -12.78 5.42 10.78
N LYS A 29 -12.57 4.43 11.64
CA LYS A 29 -11.29 4.16 12.27
C LYS A 29 -10.34 3.85 11.11
N THR A 30 -9.72 4.86 10.53
CA THR A 30 -8.49 4.66 9.80
C THR A 30 -7.59 4.02 10.82
N ASN A 31 -7.11 2.83 10.55
CA ASN A 31 -6.08 2.18 11.32
C ASN A 31 -4.87 3.10 11.26
N HIS A 32 -4.80 4.06 12.17
CA HIS A 32 -3.60 4.85 12.35
C HIS A 32 -2.55 3.89 12.86
N VAL A 33 -1.65 3.50 11.99
CA VAL A 33 -0.42 2.84 12.38
C VAL A 33 0.23 3.75 13.42
N PHE A 34 0.29 3.27 14.65
CA PHE A 34 0.94 4.00 15.74
C PHE A 34 2.44 4.01 15.44
N ILE A 35 2.96 5.15 15.06
CA ILE A 35 4.40 5.34 14.90
C ILE A 35 4.91 5.90 16.21
N PRO A 36 5.73 5.16 16.95
CA PRO A 36 6.31 5.63 18.18
C PRO A 36 7.06 6.94 17.96
N LYS A 37 6.95 7.90 18.86
CA LYS A 37 7.78 9.11 18.87
C LYS A 37 9.10 8.73 19.51
N PHE A 38 10.18 8.65 18.73
CA PHE A 38 11.50 8.27 19.24
C PHE A 38 12.43 9.45 19.45
N HIS A 39 13.13 9.38 20.59
CA HIS A 39 14.43 9.97 20.77
C HIS A 39 15.45 8.83 20.69
N TRP A 40 16.14 8.74 19.57
CA TRP A 40 17.14 7.73 19.30
C TRP A 40 18.42 8.01 20.12
N ASN A 41 18.93 7.02 20.82
CA ASN A 41 20.23 7.06 21.49
C ASN A 41 21.19 6.16 20.72
N GLN A 42 22.19 6.76 20.06
CA GLN A 42 23.13 6.12 19.12
C GLN A 42 24.08 5.07 19.74
N ASN A 43 23.89 4.67 21.00
CA ASN A 43 24.83 3.82 21.73
C ASN A 43 24.32 2.38 21.96
N GLN A 44 23.32 1.91 21.19
CA GLN A 44 22.85 0.54 21.34
C GLN A 44 23.40 -0.32 20.22
N GLY A 45 23.94 -1.48 20.56
CA GLY A 45 24.51 -2.42 19.60
C GLY A 45 23.44 -3.14 18.79
N ILE A 46 23.86 -3.77 17.69
CA ILE A 46 23.00 -4.58 16.80
C ILE A 46 22.28 -5.64 17.62
N ALA A 47 20.94 -5.63 17.59
CA ALA A 47 20.08 -6.55 18.32
C ALA A 47 19.70 -7.78 17.49
N GLY A 48 19.75 -7.67 16.15
CA GLY A 48 19.44 -8.79 15.25
C GLY A 48 19.34 -8.41 13.78
N ARG A 49 18.96 -9.39 12.97
CA ARG A 49 18.75 -9.23 11.52
C ARG A 49 17.27 -9.29 11.18
N PHE A 50 16.91 -8.63 10.09
CA PHE A 50 15.56 -8.66 9.55
C PHE A 50 15.57 -8.89 8.05
N ALA A 51 14.47 -9.44 7.57
CA ALA A 51 14.09 -9.48 6.17
C ALA A 51 12.57 -9.23 6.10
N GLY A 52 12.12 -8.40 5.18
CA GLY A 52 10.71 -8.10 5.04
C GLY A 52 10.39 -7.11 3.93
N VAL A 53 9.12 -6.80 3.78
CA VAL A 53 8.60 -5.88 2.77
C VAL A 53 8.40 -4.50 3.37
N LEU A 54 8.93 -3.49 2.70
CA LEU A 54 8.79 -2.10 3.12
C LEU A 54 7.38 -1.57 2.84
N GLU A 55 6.72 -1.09 3.88
CA GLU A 55 5.52 -0.25 3.82
C GLU A 55 5.88 1.18 4.20
N ILE A 56 5.50 2.16 3.38
CA ILE A 56 5.75 3.57 3.65
C ILE A 56 4.41 4.24 3.96
N ASN A 57 4.34 4.91 5.12
CA ASN A 57 3.13 5.63 5.50
C ASN A 57 3.08 7.05 4.91
N GLU A 58 1.93 7.73 5.08
CA GLU A 58 1.70 9.11 4.60
C GLU A 58 2.72 10.14 5.12
N LYS A 59 3.36 9.87 6.25
CA LYS A 59 4.38 10.74 6.87
C LYS A 59 5.80 10.41 6.40
N GLY A 60 5.96 9.42 5.52
CA GLY A 60 7.25 9.00 4.99
C GLY A 60 8.05 8.02 5.87
N TRP A 61 7.49 7.55 6.99
CA TRP A 61 8.13 6.50 7.79
C TRP A 61 8.02 5.15 7.08
N GLY A 62 9.10 4.39 7.07
CA GLY A 62 9.13 3.02 6.59
C GLY A 62 8.90 2.02 7.73
N LEU A 63 8.15 0.96 7.47
CA LEU A 63 7.93 -0.18 8.37
C LEU A 63 8.23 -1.45 7.60
N ILE A 64 9.03 -2.35 8.20
CA ILE A 64 9.41 -3.61 7.58
C ILE A 64 8.42 -4.69 8.01
N ARG A 65 7.53 -5.06 7.10
CA ARG A 65 6.50 -6.08 7.33
C ARG A 65 7.05 -7.48 7.07
N LYS A 66 6.73 -8.42 7.95
CA LYS A 66 7.15 -9.81 7.82
C LYS A 66 6.05 -10.69 7.24
N LEU A 67 6.45 -11.67 6.44
CA LEU A 67 5.52 -12.68 5.90
C LEU A 67 4.88 -13.52 7.01
N ASP A 68 5.62 -13.81 8.07
CA ASP A 68 5.12 -14.59 9.24
C ASP A 68 3.87 -14.00 9.89
N HIS A 69 3.65 -12.69 9.69
CA HIS A 69 2.47 -11.97 10.17
C HIS A 69 1.53 -11.55 9.04
N GLU A 70 1.57 -12.25 7.89
CA GLU A 70 0.75 -11.93 6.71
C GLU A 70 0.84 -10.45 6.32
N PHE A 71 2.02 -9.85 6.49
CA PHE A 71 2.29 -8.41 6.30
C PHE A 71 1.44 -7.48 7.17
N SER A 72 0.74 -8.01 8.18
CA SER A 72 0.00 -7.20 9.15
C SER A 72 0.95 -6.46 10.08
N TYR A 73 0.46 -5.35 10.67
CA TYR A 73 1.24 -4.58 11.63
C TYR A 73 1.60 -5.40 12.87
N HIS A 74 2.88 -5.38 13.24
CA HIS A 74 3.36 -5.94 14.48
C HIS A 74 4.19 -4.89 15.26
N PRO A 75 4.03 -4.76 16.59
CA PRO A 75 4.76 -3.76 17.39
C PRO A 75 6.29 -3.86 17.32
N LYS A 76 6.80 -5.04 16.97
CA LYS A 76 8.25 -5.30 16.81
C LYS A 76 8.73 -5.23 15.36
N ASP A 77 7.93 -4.68 14.43
CA ASP A 77 8.39 -4.45 13.07
C ASP A 77 9.48 -3.38 13.08
N PRO A 78 10.64 -3.63 12.46
CA PRO A 78 11.68 -2.62 12.32
C PRO A 78 11.16 -1.42 11.53
N PHE A 79 11.56 -0.23 11.91
CA PHE A 79 11.16 1.00 11.23
C PHE A 79 12.35 1.81 10.73
N LEU A 80 12.10 2.60 9.68
CA LEU A 80 13.01 3.55 9.06
C LEU A 80 12.48 4.96 9.22
N LYS A 81 13.37 5.92 9.46
CA LYS A 81 13.02 7.34 9.46
C LYS A 81 12.77 7.85 8.06
N PRO A 82 11.96 8.92 7.89
CA PRO A 82 11.69 9.51 6.57
C PRO A 82 12.96 9.93 5.81
N ASP A 83 13.99 10.38 6.53
CA ASP A 83 15.24 10.80 5.92
C ASP A 83 16.03 9.60 5.37
N GLU A 84 16.05 8.47 6.09
CA GLU A 84 16.67 7.21 5.66
C GLU A 84 15.96 6.62 4.42
N VAL A 85 14.63 6.68 4.42
CA VAL A 85 13.81 6.26 3.26
C VAL A 85 14.15 7.09 2.01
N LYS A 86 14.36 8.40 2.17
CA LYS A 86 14.70 9.30 1.07
C LYS A 86 16.14 9.13 0.61
N GLU A 87 17.08 9.00 1.53
CA GLU A 87 18.51 8.88 1.23
C GLU A 87 18.79 7.65 0.37
N LEU A 88 18.16 6.54 0.69
CA LEU A 88 18.28 5.29 -0.08
C LEU A 88 17.30 5.19 -1.25
N ASP A 89 16.50 6.23 -1.53
CA ASP A 89 15.42 6.25 -2.55
C ASP A 89 14.52 5.02 -2.46
N LEU A 90 14.14 4.65 -1.22
CA LEU A 90 13.32 3.48 -0.97
C LEU A 90 11.87 3.72 -1.41
N ARG A 91 11.21 2.65 -1.82
CA ARG A 91 9.83 2.66 -2.33
C ARG A 91 9.01 1.59 -1.65
N GLN A 92 7.73 1.83 -1.57
CA GLN A 92 6.81 0.83 -1.03
C GLN A 92 6.87 -0.48 -1.82
N GLY A 93 6.83 -1.61 -1.10
CA GLY A 93 6.82 -2.94 -1.68
C GLY A 93 8.20 -3.53 -1.95
N LEU A 94 9.29 -2.84 -1.63
CA LEU A 94 10.64 -3.39 -1.74
C LEU A 94 10.89 -4.43 -0.64
N ILE A 95 11.57 -5.51 -0.99
CA ILE A 95 12.12 -6.45 -0.01
C ILE A 95 13.43 -5.87 0.51
N ILE A 96 13.53 -5.69 1.82
CA ILE A 96 14.70 -5.11 2.47
C ILE A 96 15.23 -6.11 3.49
N GLU A 97 16.53 -6.31 3.47
CA GLU A 97 17.27 -7.13 4.42
C GLU A 97 18.36 -6.30 5.07
N GLY A 98 18.59 -6.52 6.36
CA GLY A 98 19.57 -5.75 7.10
C GLY A 98 19.59 -6.08 8.58
N GLU A 99 20.13 -5.14 9.36
CA GLU A 99 20.26 -5.26 10.80
C GLU A 99 19.44 -4.18 11.51
N PHE A 100 18.94 -4.53 12.69
CA PHE A 100 18.20 -3.60 13.52
C PHE A 100 18.81 -3.51 14.92
N GLU A 101 18.62 -2.36 15.52
CA GLU A 101 18.86 -2.10 16.94
C GLU A 101 17.53 -2.07 17.68
N GLU A 102 17.57 -2.43 18.96
CA GLU A 102 16.38 -2.41 19.80
C GLU A 102 16.60 -1.40 20.93
N ASP A 103 15.65 -0.48 21.13
CA ASP A 103 15.72 0.47 22.23
C ASP A 103 15.31 -0.15 23.56
N HIS A 104 15.46 0.60 24.66
CA HIS A 104 15.08 0.14 26.00
C HIS A 104 13.58 -0.17 26.16
N GLN A 105 12.75 0.25 25.21
CA GLN A 105 11.30 0.00 25.19
C GLN A 105 10.94 -1.17 24.27
N GLY A 106 11.92 -1.81 23.64
CA GLY A 106 11.74 -2.93 22.73
C GLY A 106 11.33 -2.55 21.31
N ASN A 107 11.47 -1.27 20.93
CA ASN A 107 11.21 -0.85 19.56
C ASN A 107 12.44 -1.05 18.69
N ARG A 108 12.25 -1.47 17.45
CA ARG A 108 13.32 -1.83 16.53
C ARG A 108 13.51 -0.77 15.47
N HIS A 109 14.68 -0.19 15.44
CA HIS A 109 15.10 0.74 14.40
C HIS A 109 16.07 0.03 13.45
N VAL A 110 15.93 0.25 12.14
CA VAL A 110 16.88 -0.26 11.15
C VAL A 110 18.23 0.44 11.36
N ALA A 111 19.26 -0.33 11.65
CA ALA A 111 20.63 0.16 11.85
C ALA A 111 21.40 0.17 10.54
N SER A 112 21.22 -0.86 9.69
CA SER A 112 21.83 -0.95 8.37
C SER A 112 20.91 -1.68 7.39
N VAL A 113 21.07 -1.36 6.11
CA VAL A 113 20.43 -2.07 4.99
C VAL A 113 21.52 -2.79 4.21
N ASP A 114 21.44 -4.12 4.13
CA ASP A 114 22.43 -4.96 3.44
C ASP A 114 22.03 -5.18 1.97
N SER A 115 20.76 -5.48 1.73
CA SER A 115 20.24 -5.74 0.40
C SER A 115 18.86 -5.16 0.17
N ILE A 116 18.55 -4.84 -1.09
CA ILE A 116 17.23 -4.41 -1.55
C ILE A 116 16.83 -5.28 -2.74
N ASN A 117 15.70 -5.99 -2.63
CA ASN A 117 15.27 -6.99 -3.62
C ASN A 117 16.37 -8.01 -3.93
N HIS A 118 17.08 -8.48 -2.89
CA HIS A 118 18.21 -9.43 -2.97
C HIS A 118 19.39 -8.90 -3.80
N GLN A 119 19.49 -7.60 -4.03
CA GLN A 119 20.60 -6.95 -4.71
C GLN A 119 21.38 -6.07 -3.75
N SER A 120 22.68 -5.91 -4.00
CA SER A 120 23.52 -4.99 -3.20
C SER A 120 23.06 -3.54 -3.35
N LEU A 121 23.34 -2.72 -2.33
CA LEU A 121 23.05 -1.27 -2.37
C LEU A 121 23.69 -0.56 -3.56
N GLU A 122 24.89 -0.98 -3.96
CA GLU A 122 25.59 -0.39 -5.12
C GLU A 122 24.84 -0.64 -6.43
N THR A 123 24.21 -1.80 -6.57
CA THR A 123 23.36 -2.14 -7.72
C THR A 123 22.06 -1.35 -7.66
N TRP A 124 21.45 -1.26 -6.47
CA TRP A 124 20.21 -0.52 -6.26
C TRP A 124 20.32 0.95 -6.64
N VAL A 125 21.38 1.64 -6.20
CA VAL A 125 21.60 3.06 -6.51
C VAL A 125 21.66 3.32 -8.03
N LYS A 126 22.09 2.34 -8.83
CA LYS A 126 22.11 2.42 -10.29
C LYS A 126 20.76 2.11 -10.95
N CYS A 127 19.81 1.54 -10.20
CA CYS A 127 18.50 1.19 -10.73
C CYS A 127 17.65 2.43 -11.00
N SER A 128 17.25 2.63 -12.25
CA SER A 128 16.28 3.66 -12.62
C SER A 128 14.90 3.37 -12.04
N LYS A 129 14.19 4.43 -11.65
CA LYS A 129 12.77 4.32 -11.30
C LYS A 129 11.98 3.79 -12.50
N PHE A 130 10.98 2.95 -12.21
CA PHE A 130 10.12 2.39 -13.26
C PHE A 130 9.51 3.49 -14.15
N GLU A 131 9.06 4.59 -13.55
CA GLU A 131 8.44 5.72 -14.23
C GLU A 131 9.42 6.49 -15.15
N ARG A 132 10.73 6.29 -14.97
CA ARG A 132 11.78 6.92 -15.79
C ARG A 132 12.31 6.00 -16.88
N GLN A 133 11.86 4.73 -16.91
CA GLN A 133 12.28 3.80 -17.93
C GLN A 133 11.61 4.15 -19.26
N THR A 134 12.33 3.92 -20.35
CA THR A 134 11.78 4.11 -21.69
C THR A 134 10.73 3.03 -21.97
N PRO A 135 9.48 3.39 -22.27
CA PRO A 135 8.48 2.42 -22.64
C PRO A 135 8.85 1.80 -24.00
N ILE A 136 8.84 0.48 -24.07
CA ILE A 136 9.05 -0.27 -25.31
C ILE A 136 7.76 -0.97 -25.69
N MET A 137 7.50 -1.06 -26.99
CA MET A 137 6.37 -1.83 -27.48
C MET A 137 6.66 -3.33 -27.32
N PRO A 138 5.67 -4.14 -26.90
CA PRO A 138 5.82 -5.59 -26.84
C PRO A 138 5.91 -6.15 -28.26
N ILE A 139 7.09 -6.66 -28.63
CA ILE A 139 7.36 -7.23 -29.95
C ILE A 139 7.13 -8.74 -30.01
N ASP A 140 7.23 -9.41 -28.85
CA ASP A 140 6.99 -10.84 -28.74
C ASP A 140 5.50 -11.13 -28.64
N TRP A 141 4.93 -11.65 -29.72
CA TRP A 141 3.51 -11.96 -29.79
C TRP A 141 3.17 -13.28 -29.08
N ILE A 142 2.11 -13.26 -28.28
CA ILE A 142 1.50 -14.45 -27.67
C ILE A 142 0.45 -14.99 -28.65
N ARG A 143 0.80 -16.06 -29.35
CA ARG A 143 -0.11 -16.71 -30.31
C ARG A 143 -1.13 -17.58 -29.59
N LEU A 144 -2.34 -17.06 -29.39
CA LEU A 144 -3.42 -17.76 -28.72
C LEU A 144 -4.04 -18.83 -29.61
N GLY A 145 -4.22 -18.54 -30.90
CA GLY A 145 -4.87 -19.41 -31.87
C GLY A 145 -4.03 -20.60 -32.35
N ASP A 146 -2.70 -20.61 -32.09
CA ASP A 146 -1.84 -21.73 -32.51
C ASP A 146 -2.09 -23.01 -31.73
N ARG A 147 -2.54 -22.87 -30.46
CA ARG A 147 -2.76 -24.00 -29.53
C ARG A 147 -4.22 -24.34 -29.28
N ALA A 148 -5.09 -23.39 -29.53
CA ALA A 148 -6.54 -23.55 -29.35
C ALA A 148 -7.19 -23.85 -30.70
N GLN A 149 -8.07 -24.87 -30.72
CA GLN A 149 -8.94 -25.10 -31.90
C GLN A 149 -10.09 -24.10 -31.92
N ASP A 150 -10.12 -23.17 -31.00
CA ASP A 150 -11.20 -22.22 -30.78
C ASP A 150 -11.09 -21.06 -31.77
N THR A 151 -12.15 -20.82 -32.48
CA THR A 151 -12.25 -19.74 -33.48
C THR A 151 -12.07 -18.37 -32.84
N GLU A 152 -12.55 -18.22 -31.58
CA GLU A 152 -12.48 -16.99 -30.80
C GLU A 152 -11.03 -16.54 -30.55
N MET A 153 -10.14 -17.46 -30.22
CA MET A 153 -8.71 -17.16 -29.98
C MET A 153 -8.01 -16.74 -31.27
N ARG A 154 -8.39 -17.33 -32.41
CA ARG A 154 -7.88 -16.94 -33.71
C ARG A 154 -8.36 -15.55 -34.14
N VAL A 155 -9.61 -15.21 -33.79
CA VAL A 155 -10.16 -13.87 -34.04
C VAL A 155 -9.43 -12.83 -33.19
N ILE A 156 -9.13 -13.14 -31.92
CA ILE A 156 -8.35 -12.22 -31.06
C ILE A 156 -6.96 -11.99 -31.63
N ASP A 157 -6.27 -13.04 -32.03
CA ASP A 157 -4.94 -12.93 -32.63
C ASP A 157 -4.93 -12.07 -33.90
N LEU A 158 -6.03 -12.09 -34.67
CA LEU A 158 -6.15 -11.33 -35.90
C LEU A 158 -6.52 -9.85 -35.66
N VAL A 159 -7.42 -9.59 -34.68
CA VAL A 159 -8.02 -8.26 -34.50
C VAL A 159 -7.30 -7.46 -33.41
N ALA A 160 -6.85 -8.14 -32.34
CA ALA A 160 -6.21 -7.52 -31.20
C ALA A 160 -5.08 -8.41 -30.64
N PRO A 161 -3.98 -8.59 -31.41
CA PRO A 161 -2.87 -9.43 -31.00
C PRO A 161 -2.27 -8.95 -29.66
N ILE A 162 -1.93 -9.89 -28.78
CA ILE A 162 -1.41 -9.61 -27.45
C ILE A 162 0.09 -9.91 -27.40
N GLY A 163 0.88 -8.93 -27.00
CA GLY A 163 2.32 -9.09 -26.80
C GLY A 163 2.70 -9.44 -25.37
N LYS A 164 3.82 -10.12 -25.16
CA LYS A 164 4.36 -10.41 -23.83
C LYS A 164 4.69 -9.11 -23.09
N GLY A 165 4.19 -8.98 -21.86
CA GLY A 165 4.33 -7.76 -21.06
C GLY A 165 3.30 -6.68 -21.36
N GLN A 166 2.41 -6.88 -22.34
CA GLN A 166 1.32 -5.95 -22.63
C GLN A 166 0.28 -5.96 -21.50
N ARG A 167 -0.18 -4.77 -21.14
CA ARG A 167 -1.33 -4.59 -20.24
C ARG A 167 -2.60 -4.50 -21.08
N ALA A 168 -3.51 -5.43 -20.88
CA ALA A 168 -4.78 -5.48 -21.58
C ALA A 168 -5.95 -5.44 -20.60
N LEU A 169 -7.10 -4.92 -21.07
CA LEU A 169 -8.33 -4.87 -20.32
C LEU A 169 -9.45 -5.46 -21.16
N ILE A 170 -10.13 -6.49 -20.64
CA ILE A 170 -11.32 -7.07 -21.26
C ILE A 170 -12.56 -6.46 -20.63
N VAL A 171 -13.28 -5.66 -21.40
CA VAL A 171 -14.53 -5.02 -20.99
C VAL A 171 -15.70 -5.65 -21.74
N ALA A 172 -16.64 -6.21 -21.01
CA ALA A 172 -17.85 -6.80 -21.58
C ALA A 172 -19.01 -6.79 -20.59
N PRO A 173 -20.25 -6.69 -21.02
CA PRO A 173 -21.44 -6.84 -20.16
C PRO A 173 -21.45 -8.17 -19.42
N PRO A 174 -22.23 -8.32 -18.35
CA PRO A 174 -22.43 -9.61 -17.68
C PRO A 174 -23.00 -10.66 -18.66
N ARG A 175 -22.60 -11.92 -18.50
CA ARG A 175 -23.09 -13.07 -19.30
C ARG A 175 -22.74 -13.05 -20.79
N THR A 176 -21.71 -12.35 -21.20
CA THR A 176 -21.24 -12.31 -22.61
C THR A 176 -20.07 -13.26 -22.89
N GLY A 177 -19.82 -14.24 -22.05
CA GLY A 177 -18.76 -15.24 -22.29
C GLY A 177 -17.37 -14.80 -21.83
N LYS A 178 -17.21 -13.73 -21.05
CA LYS A 178 -15.90 -13.26 -20.54
C LYS A 178 -15.06 -14.34 -19.90
N THR A 179 -15.71 -15.14 -19.01
CA THR A 179 -15.04 -16.23 -18.27
C THR A 179 -14.70 -17.42 -19.16
N VAL A 180 -15.43 -17.60 -20.27
CA VAL A 180 -15.15 -18.66 -21.26
C VAL A 180 -13.92 -18.27 -22.09
N LEU A 181 -13.73 -16.96 -22.34
CA LEU A 181 -12.61 -16.43 -23.09
C LEU A 181 -11.29 -16.47 -22.31
N LEU A 182 -11.32 -16.39 -20.98
CA LEU A 182 -10.14 -16.38 -20.08
C LEU A 182 -9.76 -17.80 -19.64
#